data_aacaa468058fb194d3408fd806f5dc27
#
_entry.id   aacaa468058fb194d3408fd806f5dc27
#
_cell.length_a   1.000
_cell.length_b   1.000
_cell.length_c   1.000
_cell.angle_alpha   90.00
_cell.angle_beta   90.00
_cell.angle_gamma   90.00
#
_symmetry.space_group_name_H-M   'P 1'
#
loop_
_entity.id
_entity.type
_entity.pdbx_description
1 polymer ?
#
loop_
_entity_poly.entity_id
_entity_poly.type
_entity_poly.pdbx_seq_one_letter_code
_entity_poly.pdbx_strand_id
1 'polypeptide(L)'
;MKREIEVEFNDLEWLYSPNWEYFDYGNCKRHLQVILPYRRKGLEKKYPVIFYIPGAAWHKQEMYNDLPKLAALAKKGYVIVSIEVRESDIAVFPVQIEDIKNAMECVVRKIHEFDLPFDANRFYLMGHSSGSHLAMMAVLHNACGRIEMPNVKGVILESTSSNLLICSNQPLPTGLSVRPTAVLLGVDSIENNKEIAYEASCESLIREDIILPPVLMFHCANDPVVSVENSRSLYQKLEENKHSVEYYEIKSCEEHGGNIYFSEPILSIIEKFIKSTQ
;
A
#
# COMPACT_ATOMS: atom_id res chain seq x y z
N MET A 1 45.14 -7.39 21.96
CA MET A 1 44.77 -6.14 22.66
C MET A 1 43.25 -6.16 22.87
N LYS A 2 42.79 -6.22 24.13
CA LYS A 2 41.37 -6.12 24.47
C LYS A 2 40.98 -4.64 24.49
N ARG A 3 39.86 -4.27 23.85
CA ARG A 3 39.28 -2.92 23.93
C ARG A 3 37.83 -3.07 24.43
N GLU A 4 37.41 -2.13 25.25
CA GLU A 4 36.05 -2.06 25.78
C GLU A 4 35.36 -0.83 25.19
N ILE A 5 34.08 -0.96 24.90
CA ILE A 5 33.25 0.12 24.36
C ILE A 5 31.91 0.12 25.12
N GLU A 6 31.47 1.28 25.49
CA GLU A 6 30.17 1.51 26.08
C GLU A 6 29.23 2.01 24.99
N VAL A 7 28.04 1.40 24.87
CA VAL A 7 27.03 1.75 23.86
C VAL A 7 25.69 1.97 24.56
N GLU A 8 25.14 3.17 24.41
CA GLU A 8 23.78 3.48 24.84
C GLU A 8 22.81 3.22 23.71
N PHE A 9 21.79 2.36 23.98
CA PHE A 9 20.70 2.06 23.05
C PHE A 9 19.46 2.85 23.47
N ASN A 10 19.36 4.10 23.03
CA ASN A 10 18.22 4.97 23.31
C ASN A 10 17.20 5.04 22.16
N ASP A 11 17.60 4.66 20.95
CA ASP A 11 16.77 4.76 19.76
C ASP A 11 15.94 3.52 19.52
N LEU A 12 14.83 3.70 18.78
CA LEU A 12 14.08 2.59 18.24
C LEU A 12 14.88 1.90 17.14
N GLU A 13 15.03 0.61 17.27
CA GLU A 13 15.49 -0.29 16.21
C GLU A 13 14.27 -1.05 15.65
N TRP A 14 14.51 -2.05 14.85
CA TRP A 14 13.46 -2.88 14.29
C TRP A 14 13.78 -4.36 14.36
N LEU A 15 12.74 -5.17 14.44
CA LEU A 15 12.79 -6.63 14.28
C LEU A 15 12.02 -7.03 13.05
N TYR A 16 12.53 -7.99 12.32
CA TYR A 16 11.84 -8.59 11.19
C TYR A 16 11.28 -9.97 11.56
N SER A 17 9.99 -10.17 11.32
CA SER A 17 9.29 -11.42 11.53
C SER A 17 8.67 -11.88 10.20
N PRO A 18 9.29 -12.86 9.53
CA PRO A 18 8.89 -13.27 8.19
C PRO A 18 7.71 -14.21 8.16
N ASN A 19 7.04 -14.25 7.00
CA ASN A 19 6.17 -15.31 6.52
C ASN A 19 5.04 -15.70 7.48
N TRP A 20 4.36 -14.70 8.06
CA TRP A 20 3.13 -14.99 8.77
C TRP A 20 2.05 -15.40 7.77
N GLU A 21 1.72 -16.70 7.73
CA GLU A 21 0.61 -17.18 6.93
C GLU A 21 -0.69 -16.52 7.41
N TYR A 22 -1.39 -15.82 6.51
CA TYR A 22 -2.64 -15.16 6.84
C TYR A 22 -3.84 -15.88 6.23
N PHE A 23 -3.65 -16.55 5.11
CA PHE A 23 -4.70 -17.34 4.47
C PHE A 23 -4.14 -18.49 3.63
N ASP A 24 -4.87 -19.62 3.63
CA ASP A 24 -4.64 -20.78 2.79
C ASP A 24 -5.84 -20.96 1.86
N TYR A 25 -5.65 -20.73 0.57
CA TYR A 25 -6.68 -20.90 -0.47
C TYR A 25 -6.73 -22.32 -1.02
N GLY A 26 -6.03 -23.27 -0.38
CA GLY A 26 -5.94 -24.67 -0.78
C GLY A 26 -4.88 -24.95 -1.85
N ASN A 27 -4.84 -24.12 -2.88
CA ASN A 27 -3.83 -24.21 -3.96
C ASN A 27 -2.69 -23.19 -3.82
N CYS A 28 -2.87 -22.16 -3.01
CA CYS A 28 -1.84 -21.17 -2.72
C CYS A 28 -2.01 -20.60 -1.32
N LYS A 29 -0.90 -20.45 -0.61
CA LYS A 29 -0.81 -19.74 0.67
C LYS A 29 -0.34 -18.34 0.45
N ARG A 30 -0.79 -17.42 1.32
CA ARG A 30 -0.39 -16.02 1.30
C ARG A 30 0.16 -15.59 2.65
N HIS A 31 1.19 -14.76 2.60
CA HIS A 31 2.00 -14.43 3.76
C HIS A 31 2.11 -12.93 3.98
N LEU A 32 2.44 -12.58 5.21
CA LEU A 32 2.81 -11.23 5.62
C LEU A 32 4.28 -11.19 5.96
N GLN A 33 4.93 -10.07 5.63
CA GLN A 33 6.26 -9.74 6.13
C GLN A 33 6.09 -8.64 7.17
N VAL A 34 6.53 -8.87 8.39
CA VAL A 34 6.27 -7.94 9.49
C VAL A 34 7.55 -7.33 10.01
N ILE A 35 7.61 -5.99 10.08
CA ILE A 35 8.70 -5.26 10.70
C ILE A 35 8.14 -4.54 11.92
N LEU A 36 8.71 -4.81 13.08
CA LEU A 36 8.28 -4.27 14.37
C LEU A 36 9.26 -3.21 14.85
N PRO A 37 8.81 -2.09 15.41
CA PRO A 37 9.67 -1.27 16.25
C PRO A 37 10.19 -2.09 17.43
N TYR A 38 11.47 -1.97 17.73
CA TYR A 38 12.09 -2.68 18.83
C TYR A 38 12.86 -1.72 19.73
N ARG A 39 12.71 -1.90 21.04
CA ARG A 39 13.52 -1.21 22.05
C ARG A 39 13.95 -2.23 23.09
N ARG A 40 15.23 -2.24 23.43
CA ARG A 40 15.82 -3.23 24.36
C ARG A 40 15.21 -3.19 25.78
N LYS A 41 14.66 -2.05 26.20
CA LYS A 41 14.00 -1.86 27.50
C LYS A 41 12.49 -1.66 27.30
N GLY A 42 11.78 -2.76 27.08
CA GLY A 42 10.32 -2.81 27.11
C GLY A 42 9.62 -2.21 25.88
N LEU A 43 8.66 -2.93 25.36
CA LEU A 43 7.65 -2.46 24.39
C LEU A 43 6.39 -2.10 25.20
N GLU A 44 6.37 -0.93 25.83
CA GLU A 44 5.21 -0.51 26.62
C GLU A 44 4.17 0.27 25.81
N LYS A 45 4.49 0.64 24.57
CA LYS A 45 3.58 1.40 23.69
C LYS A 45 2.97 0.51 22.62
N LYS A 46 1.69 0.74 22.33
CA LYS A 46 1.05 0.25 21.12
C LYS A 46 1.39 1.17 19.95
N TYR A 47 1.88 0.60 18.86
CA TYR A 47 2.33 1.32 17.68
C TYR A 47 1.25 1.30 16.58
N PRO A 48 1.07 2.40 15.81
CA PRO A 48 0.26 2.38 14.61
C PRO A 48 0.76 1.32 13.62
N VAL A 49 -0.15 0.72 12.88
CA VAL A 49 0.15 -0.32 11.90
C VAL A 49 -0.06 0.23 10.49
N ILE A 50 0.97 0.12 9.67
CA ILE A 50 0.93 0.42 8.24
C ILE A 50 0.90 -0.91 7.49
N PHE A 51 -0.20 -1.22 6.85
CA PHE A 51 -0.33 -2.32 5.90
C PHE A 51 0.17 -1.86 4.55
N TYR A 52 1.27 -2.43 4.09
CA TYR A 52 1.92 -2.06 2.84
C TYR A 52 1.63 -3.08 1.74
N ILE A 53 1.23 -2.62 0.58
CA ILE A 53 1.02 -3.46 -0.60
C ILE A 53 2.10 -3.12 -1.64
N PRO A 54 3.08 -4.01 -1.89
CA PRO A 54 4.12 -3.80 -2.89
C PRO A 54 3.56 -3.68 -4.30
N GLY A 55 4.21 -2.86 -5.13
CA GLY A 55 3.97 -2.82 -6.56
C GLY A 55 4.58 -4.02 -7.28
N ALA A 56 3.86 -4.54 -8.28
CA ALA A 56 4.31 -5.63 -9.15
C ALA A 56 3.51 -5.68 -10.47
N ALA A 57 2.93 -4.57 -10.90
CA ALA A 57 1.98 -4.55 -12.03
C ALA A 57 0.89 -5.64 -11.90
N TRP A 58 0.41 -5.88 -10.68
CA TRP A 58 -0.55 -6.91 -10.26
C TRP A 58 -0.09 -8.36 -10.46
N HIS A 59 1.11 -8.60 -10.96
CA HIS A 59 1.75 -9.91 -11.01
C HIS A 59 2.32 -10.32 -9.64
N LYS A 60 3.06 -11.43 -9.61
CA LYS A 60 3.70 -11.92 -8.38
C LYS A 60 4.63 -10.87 -7.77
N GLN A 61 4.41 -10.59 -6.50
CA GLN A 61 5.16 -9.60 -5.73
C GLN A 61 6.49 -10.16 -5.21
N GLU A 62 7.54 -9.34 -5.29
CA GLU A 62 8.84 -9.62 -4.65
C GLU A 62 8.84 -9.05 -3.24
N MET A 63 8.36 -9.83 -2.27
CA MET A 63 8.04 -9.38 -0.91
C MET A 63 9.21 -8.85 -0.09
N TYR A 64 10.45 -9.08 -0.54
CA TYR A 64 11.65 -8.71 0.22
C TYR A 64 12.31 -7.42 -0.27
N ASN A 65 12.00 -6.95 -1.48
CA ASN A 65 12.69 -5.82 -2.11
C ASN A 65 12.53 -4.50 -1.33
N ASP A 66 11.36 -4.24 -0.78
CA ASP A 66 11.05 -3.00 -0.08
C ASP A 66 11.36 -3.04 1.42
N LEU A 67 11.65 -4.22 2.00
CA LEU A 67 11.86 -4.35 3.45
C LEU A 67 12.95 -3.41 4.00
N PRO A 68 14.12 -3.23 3.35
CA PRO A 68 15.14 -2.29 3.85
C PRO A 68 14.63 -0.85 3.95
N LYS A 69 13.77 -0.42 3.01
CA LYS A 69 13.17 0.91 2.99
C LYS A 69 12.09 1.04 4.07
N LEU A 70 11.22 0.04 4.17
CA LEU A 70 10.14 -0.01 5.17
C LEU A 70 10.66 -0.01 6.61
N ALA A 71 11.86 -0.53 6.84
CA ALA A 71 12.53 -0.47 8.13
C ALA A 71 12.75 0.98 8.63
N ALA A 72 12.85 1.97 7.74
CA ALA A 72 12.94 3.38 8.11
C ALA A 72 11.67 3.87 8.84
N LEU A 73 10.50 3.42 8.40
CA LEU A 73 9.23 3.70 9.08
C LEU A 73 9.14 2.98 10.44
N ALA A 74 9.64 1.75 10.52
CA ALA A 74 9.67 1.02 11.78
C ALA A 74 10.57 1.72 12.83
N LYS A 75 11.70 2.29 12.43
CA LYS A 75 12.54 3.14 13.30
C LYS A 75 11.83 4.41 13.80
N LYS A 76 10.85 4.90 13.05
CA LYS A 76 10.02 6.04 13.45
C LYS A 76 8.84 5.64 14.36
N GLY A 77 8.69 4.35 14.67
CA GLY A 77 7.68 3.85 15.61
C GLY A 77 6.40 3.37 14.95
N TYR A 78 6.47 2.85 13.74
CA TYR A 78 5.35 2.22 13.04
C TYR A 78 5.58 0.72 12.89
N VAL A 79 4.56 -0.09 13.10
CA VAL A 79 4.56 -1.49 12.69
C VAL A 79 4.28 -1.53 11.21
N ILE A 80 5.09 -2.25 10.45
CA ILE A 80 4.88 -2.46 9.01
C ILE A 80 4.45 -3.90 8.77
N VAL A 81 3.35 -4.06 8.06
CA VAL A 81 2.83 -5.35 7.62
C VAL A 81 2.75 -5.34 6.10
N SER A 82 3.76 -5.88 5.44
CA SER A 82 3.75 -6.02 3.98
C SER A 82 2.89 -7.22 3.59
N ILE A 83 1.90 -7.00 2.72
CA ILE A 83 0.88 -7.97 2.34
C ILE A 83 1.20 -8.57 0.98
N GLU A 84 1.36 -9.90 0.91
CA GLU A 84 1.39 -10.66 -0.32
C GLU A 84 -0.07 -10.91 -0.78
N VAL A 85 -0.46 -10.43 -1.95
CA VAL A 85 -1.77 -10.70 -2.54
C VAL A 85 -1.68 -11.74 -3.67
N ARG A 86 -2.81 -12.35 -4.03
CA ARG A 86 -2.85 -13.22 -5.22
C ARG A 86 -2.52 -12.42 -6.47
N GLU A 87 -1.56 -12.92 -7.23
CA GLU A 87 -1.21 -12.38 -8.53
C GLU A 87 -2.34 -12.56 -9.55
N SER A 88 -2.44 -11.62 -10.49
CA SER A 88 -3.46 -11.63 -11.54
C SER A 88 -3.37 -12.83 -12.50
N ASP A 89 -2.20 -13.50 -12.54
CA ASP A 89 -1.98 -14.72 -13.33
C ASP A 89 -2.77 -15.93 -12.78
N ILE A 90 -3.16 -15.90 -11.51
CA ILE A 90 -3.91 -16.99 -10.87
C ILE A 90 -5.32 -16.56 -10.42
N ALA A 91 -5.57 -15.27 -10.25
CA ALA A 91 -6.87 -14.76 -9.79
C ALA A 91 -7.10 -13.32 -10.26
N VAL A 92 -8.18 -13.11 -11.00
CA VAL A 92 -8.54 -11.79 -11.54
C VAL A 92 -9.10 -10.87 -10.45
N PHE A 93 -9.00 -9.55 -10.68
CA PHE A 93 -9.63 -8.55 -9.83
C PHE A 93 -11.17 -8.80 -9.73
N PRO A 94 -11.79 -8.64 -8.55
CA PRO A 94 -11.29 -7.95 -7.35
C PRO A 94 -10.78 -8.85 -6.20
N VAL A 95 -10.36 -10.08 -6.44
CA VAL A 95 -9.98 -11.02 -5.36
C VAL A 95 -8.82 -10.52 -4.49
N GLN A 96 -7.96 -9.65 -5.00
CA GLN A 96 -6.87 -9.03 -4.25
C GLN A 96 -7.39 -8.14 -3.10
N ILE A 97 -8.59 -7.62 -3.23
CA ILE A 97 -9.25 -6.83 -2.17
C ILE A 97 -9.64 -7.73 -0.98
N GLU A 98 -10.09 -8.95 -1.28
CA GLU A 98 -10.35 -9.97 -0.24
C GLU A 98 -9.07 -10.37 0.47
N ASP A 99 -7.95 -10.47 -0.25
CA ASP A 99 -6.65 -10.79 0.33
C ASP A 99 -6.20 -9.72 1.33
N ILE A 100 -6.35 -8.43 0.98
CA ILE A 100 -6.06 -7.32 1.89
C ILE A 100 -6.93 -7.39 3.14
N LYS A 101 -8.23 -7.61 2.98
CA LYS A 101 -9.15 -7.80 4.11
C LYS A 101 -8.71 -8.95 5.01
N ASN A 102 -8.47 -10.13 4.44
CA ASN A 102 -8.07 -11.34 5.18
C ASN A 102 -6.73 -11.13 5.93
N ALA A 103 -5.78 -10.41 5.31
CA ALA A 103 -4.51 -10.03 5.92
C ALA A 103 -4.72 -9.13 7.15
N MET A 104 -5.55 -8.10 7.04
CA MET A 104 -5.85 -7.19 8.13
C MET A 104 -6.58 -7.91 9.29
N GLU A 105 -7.58 -8.74 8.98
CA GLU A 105 -8.28 -9.55 9.97
C GLU A 105 -7.36 -10.55 10.68
N CYS A 106 -6.41 -11.15 9.96
CA CYS A 106 -5.40 -12.01 10.56
C CYS A 106 -4.55 -11.24 11.59
N VAL A 107 -4.12 -10.03 11.26
CA VAL A 107 -3.35 -9.18 12.18
C VAL A 107 -4.19 -8.83 13.42
N VAL A 108 -5.47 -8.46 13.26
CA VAL A 108 -6.37 -8.21 14.39
C VAL A 108 -6.47 -9.43 15.31
N ARG A 109 -6.67 -10.62 14.78
CA ARG A 109 -6.69 -11.86 15.59
C ARG A 109 -5.38 -12.06 16.35
N LYS A 110 -4.22 -11.90 15.66
CA LYS A 110 -2.89 -12.06 16.29
C LYS A 110 -2.59 -11.01 17.36
N ILE A 111 -3.09 -9.77 17.22
CA ILE A 111 -2.98 -8.75 18.27
C ILE A 111 -3.64 -9.25 19.57
N HIS A 112 -4.83 -9.81 19.48
CA HIS A 112 -5.57 -10.31 20.64
C HIS A 112 -4.98 -11.61 21.20
N GLU A 113 -4.55 -12.52 20.33
CA GLU A 113 -4.02 -13.82 20.72
C GLU A 113 -2.65 -13.74 21.42
N PHE A 114 -1.77 -12.85 20.94
CA PHE A 114 -0.36 -12.77 21.38
C PHE A 114 -0.03 -11.47 22.13
N ASP A 115 -1.00 -10.63 22.43
CA ASP A 115 -0.82 -9.29 23.05
C ASP A 115 0.30 -8.48 22.37
N LEU A 116 0.22 -8.40 21.02
CA LEU A 116 1.22 -7.71 20.24
C LEU A 116 1.17 -6.19 20.49
N PRO A 117 2.31 -5.49 20.41
CA PRO A 117 2.38 -4.05 20.64
C PRO A 117 1.82 -3.23 19.45
N PHE A 118 0.76 -3.70 18.81
CA PHE A 118 0.10 -3.08 17.67
C PHE A 118 -1.17 -2.37 18.13
N ASP A 119 -1.41 -1.17 17.63
CA ASP A 119 -2.62 -0.44 17.91
C ASP A 119 -3.71 -0.73 16.88
N ALA A 120 -4.67 -1.57 17.26
CA ALA A 120 -5.78 -1.97 16.40
C ALA A 120 -6.72 -0.81 16.01
N ASN A 121 -6.61 0.35 16.69
CA ASN A 121 -7.41 1.54 16.37
C ASN A 121 -6.70 2.51 15.41
N ARG A 122 -5.44 2.23 15.05
CA ARG A 122 -4.60 3.09 14.20
C ARG A 122 -4.00 2.30 13.05
N PHE A 123 -4.86 1.84 12.14
CA PHE A 123 -4.47 1.16 10.90
C PHE A 123 -4.42 2.13 9.74
N TYR A 124 -3.40 1.98 8.91
CA TYR A 124 -3.17 2.72 7.68
C TYR A 124 -2.94 1.73 6.54
N LEU A 125 -3.46 2.04 5.35
CA LEU A 125 -3.07 1.34 4.13
C LEU A 125 -2.04 2.18 3.38
N MET A 126 -0.99 1.55 2.91
CA MET A 126 0.03 2.17 2.08
C MET A 126 0.31 1.27 0.88
N GLY A 127 0.47 1.83 -0.27
CA GLY A 127 0.79 1.05 -1.45
C GLY A 127 1.69 1.80 -2.42
N HIS A 128 2.38 1.02 -3.25
CA HIS A 128 3.21 1.52 -4.33
C HIS A 128 2.71 0.98 -5.68
N SER A 129 2.64 1.82 -6.72
CA SER A 129 2.27 1.41 -8.09
C SER A 129 0.92 0.66 -8.12
N SER A 130 0.87 -0.56 -8.63
CA SER A 130 -0.30 -1.44 -8.58
C SER A 130 -0.79 -1.73 -7.15
N GLY A 131 0.11 -1.72 -6.16
CA GLY A 131 -0.25 -1.83 -4.74
C GLY A 131 -1.02 -0.60 -4.24
N SER A 132 -0.71 0.60 -4.74
CA SER A 132 -1.49 1.82 -4.46
C SER A 132 -2.91 1.73 -5.01
N HIS A 133 -3.08 1.19 -6.22
CA HIS A 133 -4.40 0.91 -6.79
C HIS A 133 -5.19 -0.02 -5.85
N LEU A 134 -4.60 -1.14 -5.44
CA LEU A 134 -5.27 -2.11 -4.56
C LEU A 134 -5.59 -1.52 -3.17
N ALA A 135 -4.68 -0.72 -2.60
CA ALA A 135 -4.92 -0.03 -1.33
C ALA A 135 -6.11 0.94 -1.42
N MET A 136 -6.18 1.75 -2.48
CA MET A 136 -7.28 2.68 -2.69
C MET A 136 -8.59 1.94 -2.99
N MET A 137 -8.57 0.92 -3.84
CA MET A 137 -9.74 0.10 -4.14
C MET A 137 -10.29 -0.63 -2.91
N ALA A 138 -9.43 -1.06 -1.97
CA ALA A 138 -9.87 -1.70 -0.73
C ALA A 138 -10.75 -0.74 0.11
N VAL A 139 -10.31 0.50 0.33
CA VAL A 139 -11.11 1.48 1.08
C VAL A 139 -12.35 1.92 0.32
N LEU A 140 -12.30 2.02 -1.00
CA LEU A 140 -13.46 2.32 -1.84
C LEU A 140 -14.51 1.20 -1.79
N HIS A 141 -14.10 -0.06 -1.90
CA HIS A 141 -15.01 -1.20 -1.77
C HIS A 141 -15.65 -1.25 -0.37
N ASN A 142 -14.89 -0.95 0.68
CA ASN A 142 -15.42 -0.85 2.04
C ASN A 142 -16.42 0.30 2.17
N ALA A 143 -16.09 1.50 1.68
CA ALA A 143 -16.95 2.67 1.74
C ALA A 143 -18.25 2.50 0.92
N CYS A 144 -18.20 1.71 -0.15
CA CYS A 144 -19.38 1.36 -0.97
C CYS A 144 -20.17 0.16 -0.42
N GLY A 145 -19.79 -0.40 0.73
CA GLY A 145 -20.47 -1.56 1.35
C GLY A 145 -20.31 -2.87 0.59
N ARG A 146 -19.30 -2.99 -0.29
CA ARG A 146 -19.01 -4.21 -1.04
C ARG A 146 -18.24 -5.25 -0.22
N ILE A 147 -17.44 -4.78 0.75
CA ILE A 147 -16.74 -5.59 1.75
C ILE A 147 -16.85 -4.92 3.11
N GLU A 148 -16.59 -5.67 4.17
CA GLU A 148 -16.37 -5.15 5.51
C GLU A 148 -14.93 -5.46 5.93
N MET A 149 -14.16 -4.45 6.33
CA MET A 149 -12.76 -4.61 6.73
C MET A 149 -12.45 -3.77 7.99
N PRO A 150 -11.37 -4.08 8.72
CA PRO A 150 -10.94 -3.27 9.86
C PRO A 150 -10.79 -1.79 9.49
N ASN A 151 -11.16 -0.90 10.44
CA ASN A 151 -11.17 0.53 10.20
C ASN A 151 -9.78 1.08 9.85
N VAL A 152 -9.70 1.84 8.76
CA VAL A 152 -8.49 2.50 8.25
C VAL A 152 -8.56 3.99 8.53
N LYS A 153 -7.53 4.54 9.17
CA LYS A 153 -7.42 5.96 9.54
C LYS A 153 -6.88 6.87 8.44
N GLY A 154 -6.17 6.29 7.48
CA GLY A 154 -5.61 7.02 6.34
C GLY A 154 -5.02 6.09 5.30
N VAL A 155 -4.92 6.59 4.07
CA VAL A 155 -4.34 5.87 2.93
C VAL A 155 -3.16 6.65 2.39
N ILE A 156 -2.05 5.97 2.10
CA ILE A 156 -0.82 6.55 1.55
C ILE A 156 -0.54 5.87 0.20
N LEU A 157 -0.47 6.66 -0.86
CA LEU A 157 -0.36 6.18 -2.23
C LEU A 157 0.92 6.71 -2.89
N GLU A 158 1.75 5.82 -3.40
CA GLU A 158 2.98 6.13 -4.11
C GLU A 158 2.89 5.68 -5.57
N SER A 159 3.13 6.57 -6.53
CA SER A 159 3.08 6.29 -7.98
C SER A 159 1.84 5.49 -8.39
N THR A 160 0.66 5.93 -7.99
CA THR A 160 -0.56 5.12 -8.10
C THR A 160 -0.99 4.86 -9.54
N SER A 161 -1.41 3.62 -9.83
CA SER A 161 -2.03 3.18 -11.09
C SER A 161 -3.56 3.24 -10.97
N SER A 162 -4.13 4.40 -10.60
CA SER A 162 -5.54 4.52 -10.19
C SER A 162 -6.55 4.28 -11.31
N ASN A 163 -6.20 4.67 -12.54
CA ASN A 163 -7.07 4.60 -13.71
C ASN A 163 -6.54 3.63 -14.75
N LEU A 164 -7.20 2.49 -14.89
CA LEU A 164 -6.73 1.41 -15.76
C LEU A 164 -6.81 1.79 -17.25
N LEU A 165 -7.66 2.76 -17.63
CA LEU A 165 -7.70 3.29 -19.00
C LEU A 165 -6.47 4.15 -19.29
N ILE A 166 -6.04 5.01 -18.32
CA ILE A 166 -4.80 5.79 -18.45
C ILE A 166 -3.60 4.85 -18.51
N CYS A 167 -3.53 3.85 -17.62
CA CYS A 167 -2.47 2.84 -17.64
C CYS A 167 -2.38 2.10 -18.97
N SER A 168 -3.52 1.78 -19.58
CA SER A 168 -3.57 1.04 -20.85
C SER A 168 -3.17 1.86 -22.07
N ASN A 169 -3.24 3.19 -21.99
CA ASN A 169 -2.80 4.09 -23.06
C ASN A 169 -1.28 4.34 -23.05
N GLN A 170 -0.58 3.90 -22.01
CA GLN A 170 0.87 4.02 -21.95
C GLN A 170 1.57 2.98 -22.82
N PRO A 171 2.83 3.20 -23.24
CA PRO A 171 3.63 2.17 -23.90
C PRO A 171 3.70 0.90 -23.05
N LEU A 172 3.65 -0.26 -23.70
CA LEU A 172 3.83 -1.53 -23.00
C LEU A 172 5.25 -1.59 -22.41
N PRO A 173 5.43 -1.90 -21.12
CA PRO A 173 6.76 -2.02 -20.54
C PRO A 173 7.62 -3.04 -21.27
N THR A 174 8.92 -2.76 -21.39
CA THR A 174 9.87 -3.64 -22.06
C THR A 174 9.86 -5.03 -21.46
N GLY A 175 9.78 -6.04 -22.29
CA GLY A 175 9.79 -7.46 -21.87
C GLY A 175 8.41 -8.05 -21.63
N LEU A 176 7.34 -7.24 -21.66
CA LEU A 176 5.98 -7.74 -21.58
C LEU A 176 5.35 -7.90 -22.97
N SER A 177 4.62 -8.99 -23.18
CA SER A 177 3.85 -9.28 -24.40
C SER A 177 2.35 -8.99 -24.25
N VAL A 178 1.86 -8.88 -23.00
CA VAL A 178 0.47 -8.62 -22.67
C VAL A 178 0.41 -7.47 -21.68
N ARG A 179 -0.63 -6.64 -21.75
CA ARG A 179 -0.83 -5.54 -20.80
C ARG A 179 -1.21 -6.06 -19.42
N PRO A 180 -0.51 -5.66 -18.36
CA PRO A 180 -0.83 -6.08 -17.00
C PRO A 180 -2.28 -5.78 -16.58
N THR A 181 -2.85 -4.68 -17.09
CA THR A 181 -4.25 -4.31 -16.86
C THR A 181 -5.24 -5.32 -17.47
N ALA A 182 -4.92 -5.88 -18.64
CA ALA A 182 -5.74 -6.92 -19.26
C ALA A 182 -5.66 -8.24 -18.48
N VAL A 183 -4.46 -8.62 -18.02
CA VAL A 183 -4.27 -9.80 -17.16
C VAL A 183 -5.03 -9.64 -15.85
N LEU A 184 -4.93 -8.46 -15.19
CA LEU A 184 -5.66 -8.17 -13.97
C LEU A 184 -7.17 -8.41 -14.10
N LEU A 185 -7.74 -8.02 -15.25
CA LEU A 185 -9.18 -8.11 -15.50
C LEU A 185 -9.61 -9.44 -16.15
N GLY A 186 -8.65 -10.29 -16.54
CA GLY A 186 -8.93 -11.54 -17.23
C GLY A 186 -9.57 -11.34 -18.63
N VAL A 187 -9.18 -10.26 -19.32
CA VAL A 187 -9.71 -9.90 -20.65
C VAL A 187 -8.61 -9.97 -21.71
N ASP A 188 -9.02 -10.08 -22.98
CA ASP A 188 -8.12 -10.13 -24.13
C ASP A 188 -7.43 -8.78 -24.39
N SER A 189 -8.18 -7.68 -24.30
CA SER A 189 -7.66 -6.32 -24.43
C SER A 189 -8.52 -5.31 -23.69
N ILE A 190 -7.92 -4.22 -23.26
CA ILE A 190 -8.63 -3.10 -22.62
C ILE A 190 -9.43 -2.29 -23.65
N GLU A 191 -8.94 -2.19 -24.87
CA GLU A 191 -9.59 -1.47 -25.97
C GLU A 191 -11.02 -1.98 -26.21
N ASN A 192 -11.22 -3.31 -26.10
CA ASN A 192 -12.51 -3.96 -26.24
C ASN A 192 -13.33 -4.02 -24.94
N ASN A 193 -12.71 -3.73 -23.79
CA ASN A 193 -13.28 -3.92 -22.45
C ASN A 193 -13.17 -2.65 -21.59
N LYS A 194 -13.39 -1.46 -22.19
CA LYS A 194 -13.22 -0.17 -21.52
C LYS A 194 -14.14 0.03 -20.32
N GLU A 195 -15.35 -0.50 -20.37
CA GLU A 195 -16.31 -0.40 -19.28
C GLU A 195 -15.81 -1.16 -18.04
N ILE A 196 -15.38 -2.42 -18.22
CA ILE A 196 -14.80 -3.23 -17.14
C ILE A 196 -13.53 -2.56 -16.56
N ALA A 197 -12.69 -1.99 -17.44
CA ALA A 197 -11.49 -1.27 -17.00
C ALA A 197 -11.83 0.01 -16.21
N TYR A 198 -12.88 0.73 -16.62
CA TYR A 198 -13.34 1.89 -15.87
C TYR A 198 -13.92 1.47 -14.51
N GLU A 199 -14.77 0.44 -14.45
CA GLU A 199 -15.34 -0.08 -13.21
C GLU A 199 -14.29 -0.55 -12.20
N ALA A 200 -13.15 -1.05 -12.68
CA ALA A 200 -12.00 -1.45 -11.86
C ALA A 200 -11.01 -0.29 -11.59
N SER A 201 -11.29 0.92 -12.05
CA SER A 201 -10.52 2.13 -11.75
C SER A 201 -11.04 2.80 -10.48
N CYS A 202 -10.14 3.40 -9.69
CA CYS A 202 -10.52 4.06 -8.43
C CYS A 202 -11.56 5.15 -8.63
N GLU A 203 -11.42 5.93 -9.69
CA GLU A 203 -12.29 7.07 -10.00
C GLU A 203 -13.77 6.68 -10.20
N SER A 204 -14.04 5.42 -10.60
CA SER A 204 -15.40 4.92 -10.84
C SER A 204 -16.25 4.85 -9.58
N LEU A 205 -15.62 4.66 -8.43
CA LEU A 205 -16.30 4.47 -7.15
C LEU A 205 -16.35 5.74 -6.28
N ILE A 206 -15.60 6.78 -6.65
CA ILE A 206 -15.52 8.02 -5.86
C ILE A 206 -16.78 8.85 -6.10
N ARG A 207 -17.55 9.08 -5.03
CA ARG A 207 -18.76 9.89 -4.98
C ARG A 207 -18.80 10.69 -3.68
N GLU A 208 -19.45 11.83 -3.67
CA GLU A 208 -19.57 12.72 -2.51
C GLU A 208 -20.27 12.07 -1.30
N ASP A 209 -21.18 11.11 -1.55
CA ASP A 209 -21.99 10.45 -0.52
C ASP A 209 -21.30 9.32 0.25
N ILE A 210 -20.08 8.92 -0.14
CA ILE A 210 -19.31 7.90 0.58
C ILE A 210 -18.34 8.54 1.57
N ILE A 211 -18.01 7.81 2.63
CA ILE A 211 -17.04 8.25 3.65
C ILE A 211 -15.71 7.54 3.40
N LEU A 212 -14.68 8.31 3.04
CA LEU A 212 -13.32 7.83 2.87
C LEU A 212 -12.41 8.31 4.00
N PRO A 213 -11.42 7.52 4.41
CA PRO A 213 -10.32 8.03 5.21
C PRO A 213 -9.53 9.09 4.42
N PRO A 214 -8.84 10.03 5.09
CA PRO A 214 -7.92 10.94 4.43
C PRO A 214 -6.91 10.22 3.55
N VAL A 215 -6.56 10.80 2.41
CA VAL A 215 -5.63 10.24 1.41
C VAL A 215 -4.39 11.13 1.28
N LEU A 216 -3.22 10.53 1.37
CA LEU A 216 -1.93 11.17 1.10
C LEU A 216 -1.33 10.55 -0.15
N MET A 217 -0.92 11.37 -1.11
CA MET A 217 -0.43 10.89 -2.41
C MET A 217 0.92 11.49 -2.75
N PHE A 218 1.79 10.66 -3.32
CA PHE A 218 3.08 11.07 -3.90
C PHE A 218 3.23 10.51 -5.31
N HIS A 219 3.77 11.31 -6.24
CA HIS A 219 4.12 10.84 -7.58
C HIS A 219 5.28 11.63 -8.15
N CYS A 220 6.25 10.96 -8.76
CA CYS A 220 7.32 11.61 -9.51
C CYS A 220 6.77 12.20 -10.81
N ALA A 221 7.05 13.49 -11.08
CA ALA A 221 6.50 14.19 -12.25
C ALA A 221 6.84 13.54 -13.59
N ASN A 222 8.02 12.91 -13.68
CA ASN A 222 8.51 12.23 -14.88
C ASN A 222 8.66 10.71 -14.66
N ASP A 223 7.73 10.11 -13.94
CA ASP A 223 7.72 8.66 -13.71
C ASP A 223 7.70 7.91 -15.06
N PRO A 224 8.71 7.07 -15.35
CA PRO A 224 8.83 6.40 -16.65
C PRO A 224 7.93 5.18 -16.82
N VAL A 225 7.27 4.72 -15.74
CA VAL A 225 6.49 3.47 -15.72
C VAL A 225 4.99 3.75 -15.60
N VAL A 226 4.60 4.58 -14.62
CA VAL A 226 3.20 4.97 -14.43
C VAL A 226 3.07 6.48 -14.64
N SER A 227 2.29 6.88 -15.63
CA SER A 227 2.05 8.29 -15.90
C SER A 227 1.51 9.02 -14.68
N VAL A 228 2.08 10.16 -14.36
CA VAL A 228 1.63 11.07 -13.29
C VAL A 228 0.17 11.49 -13.46
N GLU A 229 -0.38 11.39 -14.68
CA GLU A 229 -1.80 11.66 -14.96
C GLU A 229 -2.76 10.75 -14.18
N ASN A 230 -2.31 9.54 -13.78
CA ASN A 230 -3.10 8.69 -12.88
C ASN A 230 -3.34 9.40 -11.52
N SER A 231 -2.28 9.91 -10.90
CA SER A 231 -2.40 10.61 -9.61
C SER A 231 -3.12 11.95 -9.74
N ARG A 232 -2.90 12.68 -10.83
CA ARG A 232 -3.63 13.94 -11.10
C ARG A 232 -5.13 13.70 -11.26
N SER A 233 -5.52 12.68 -12.03
CA SER A 233 -6.91 12.27 -12.21
C SER A 233 -7.57 11.86 -10.90
N LEU A 234 -6.89 11.02 -10.11
CA LEU A 234 -7.39 10.59 -8.80
C LEU A 234 -7.53 11.76 -7.82
N TYR A 235 -6.52 12.63 -7.73
CA TYR A 235 -6.55 13.83 -6.89
C TYR A 235 -7.74 14.72 -7.25
N GLN A 236 -7.90 15.06 -8.53
CA GLN A 236 -9.01 15.87 -9.01
C GLN A 236 -10.35 15.25 -8.66
N LYS A 237 -10.51 13.93 -8.85
CA LYS A 237 -11.75 13.22 -8.56
C LYS A 237 -12.09 13.22 -7.07
N LEU A 238 -11.09 13.06 -6.19
CA LEU A 238 -11.27 13.13 -4.74
C LEU A 238 -11.66 14.56 -4.30
N GLU A 239 -10.98 15.59 -4.83
CA GLU A 239 -11.23 16.98 -4.50
C GLU A 239 -12.62 17.45 -4.96
N GLU A 240 -13.02 17.13 -6.21
CA GLU A 240 -14.35 17.42 -6.75
C GLU A 240 -15.49 16.80 -5.91
N ASN A 241 -15.22 15.65 -5.27
CA ASN A 241 -16.18 14.97 -4.40
C ASN A 241 -15.96 15.28 -2.90
N LYS A 242 -15.18 16.31 -2.57
CA LYS A 242 -14.96 16.86 -1.22
C LYS A 242 -14.32 15.89 -0.23
N HIS A 243 -13.55 14.93 -0.71
CA HIS A 243 -12.76 14.04 0.16
C HIS A 243 -11.47 14.73 0.61
N SER A 244 -11.00 14.37 1.81
CA SER A 244 -9.73 14.88 2.34
C SER A 244 -8.57 14.23 1.59
N VAL A 245 -7.80 15.03 0.85
CA VAL A 245 -6.64 14.57 0.07
C VAL A 245 -5.50 15.57 0.10
N GLU A 246 -4.28 15.08 0.29
CA GLU A 246 -3.03 15.81 0.11
C GLU A 246 -2.24 15.15 -1.01
N TYR A 247 -1.79 15.92 -2.01
CA TYR A 247 -1.02 15.41 -3.13
C TYR A 247 0.30 16.16 -3.30
N TYR A 248 1.38 15.41 -3.35
CA TYR A 248 2.74 15.90 -3.56
C TYR A 248 3.31 15.37 -4.89
N GLU A 249 3.37 16.23 -5.90
CA GLU A 249 4.07 15.93 -7.14
C GLU A 249 5.55 16.27 -6.99
N ILE A 250 6.41 15.23 -7.07
CA ILE A 250 7.85 15.36 -6.86
C ILE A 250 8.49 15.83 -8.17
N LYS A 251 8.83 17.12 -8.22
CA LYS A 251 9.47 17.73 -9.39
C LYS A 251 10.87 17.17 -9.63
N SER A 252 11.29 17.16 -10.88
CA SER A 252 12.63 16.70 -11.29
C SER A 252 12.96 15.26 -10.84
N CYS A 253 11.94 14.42 -10.63
CA CYS A 253 12.06 13.01 -10.32
C CYS A 253 11.67 12.19 -11.54
N GLU A 254 12.55 11.24 -11.93
CA GLU A 254 12.38 10.32 -13.03
C GLU A 254 12.33 8.86 -12.54
N GLU A 255 11.89 8.66 -11.28
CA GLU A 255 11.84 7.34 -10.66
C GLU A 255 10.40 6.84 -10.57
N HIS A 256 10.24 5.51 -10.67
CA HIS A 256 9.02 4.78 -10.36
C HIS A 256 9.17 4.05 -9.04
N GLY A 257 9.14 4.74 -7.93
CA GLY A 257 9.43 4.15 -6.62
C GLY A 257 10.90 4.35 -6.23
N GLY A 258 11.50 3.36 -5.58
CA GLY A 258 12.89 3.46 -5.15
C GLY A 258 13.06 4.28 -3.86
N ASN A 259 14.27 4.83 -3.66
CA ASN A 259 14.63 5.49 -2.40
C ASN A 259 13.97 6.86 -2.21
N ILE A 260 13.45 7.46 -3.26
CA ILE A 260 12.84 8.79 -3.19
C ILE A 260 11.68 8.84 -2.18
N TYR A 261 10.81 7.82 -2.18
CA TYR A 261 9.66 7.74 -1.27
C TYR A 261 10.05 7.48 0.19
N PHE A 262 11.29 7.04 0.43
CA PHE A 262 11.86 6.83 1.77
C PHE A 262 12.90 7.90 2.14
N SER A 263 12.97 8.99 1.38
CA SER A 263 13.75 10.16 1.75
C SER A 263 13.15 10.87 2.97
N GLU A 264 14.01 11.49 3.80
CA GLU A 264 13.56 12.12 5.05
C GLU A 264 12.45 13.18 4.87
N PRO A 265 12.44 14.02 3.80
CA PRO A 265 11.32 14.94 3.58
C PRO A 265 9.98 14.23 3.42
N ILE A 266 9.93 13.13 2.67
CA ILE A 266 8.70 12.35 2.45
C ILE A 266 8.29 11.61 3.71
N LEU A 267 9.24 10.95 4.40
CA LEU A 267 8.97 10.30 5.68
C LEU A 267 8.41 11.29 6.71
N SER A 268 8.92 12.52 6.75
CA SER A 268 8.39 13.57 7.64
C SER A 268 6.96 13.99 7.30
N ILE A 269 6.59 14.01 6.01
CA ILE A 269 5.22 14.27 5.57
C ILE A 269 4.31 13.11 6.00
N ILE A 270 4.72 11.86 5.78
CA ILE A 270 3.99 10.67 6.22
C ILE A 270 3.76 10.70 7.74
N GLU A 271 4.78 11.03 8.53
CA GLU A 271 4.63 11.16 9.99
C GLU A 271 3.61 12.23 10.40
N LYS A 272 3.65 13.41 9.74
CA LYS A 272 2.68 14.47 9.98
C LYS A 272 1.25 14.03 9.64
N PHE A 273 1.07 13.40 8.50
CA PHE A 273 -0.20 12.85 8.06
C PHE A 273 -0.76 11.83 9.06
N ILE A 274 0.04 10.85 9.48
CA ILE A 274 -0.38 9.85 10.47
C ILE A 274 -0.74 10.52 11.82
N LYS A 275 0.01 11.54 12.25
CA LYS A 275 -0.28 12.28 13.49
C LYS A 275 -1.56 13.12 13.41
N SER A 276 -1.92 13.65 12.24
CA SER A 276 -3.14 14.46 12.04
C SER A 276 -4.42 13.63 11.96
N THR A 277 -4.31 12.32 11.70
CA THR A 277 -5.44 11.39 11.51
C THR A 277 -5.65 10.43 12.69
N GLN A 278 -5.01 10.69 13.82
CA GLN A 278 -5.10 9.87 15.04
C GLN A 278 -6.44 10.01 15.78
#